data_fce07e8cd5d826f2eea2ec5658db7e9d
#
_entry.id   fce07e8cd5d826f2eea2ec5658db7e9d
#
_cell.length_a   1.000
_cell.length_b   1.000
_cell.length_c   1.000
_cell.angle_alpha   90.00
_cell.angle_beta   90.00
_cell.angle_gamma   90.00
#
_symmetry.space_group_name_H-M   'P 1'
#
loop_
_entity.id
_entity.type
_entity.pdbx_description
1 polymer ?
#
loop_
_entity_poly.entity_id
_entity_poly.type
_entity_poly.pdbx_seq_one_letter_code
_entity_poly.pdbx_strand_id
1 'polypeptide(L)'
;LKMLSLPHGFEATLFAAEPAINQPIAMTTDARGRLWVAECNTYSDRGENFNTDLNDRILILEDTNADGTFDKKTIFWDQAKKLTSIEVGFGGVWLTAAPNLMFIPDTNQDDIPDGEPIVLLDGFEGDVIRHNIVNGLRWGPDGWLYGRHGIQATSFVGAPGATDSQCTPMNCAIWRFHPGDHTFEIVAHGGTNPWGFDFDEHGEMFMINTVIGHLFHIVPNARYQRMYGAHFNPHLYQLIDQTADHFHWDVGEEHWAVGRNQKMSDGTD
;
A
#
# COMPACT_ATOMS: atom_id res chain seq x y z
N LEU A 1 16.27 18.68 5.27
CA LEU A 1 16.04 19.53 4.08
C LEU A 1 17.34 19.96 3.39
N LYS A 2 18.38 20.38 4.11
CA LYS A 2 19.65 20.87 3.50
C LYS A 2 20.40 19.86 2.62
N MET A 3 20.06 18.58 2.71
CA MET A 3 20.68 17.51 1.91
C MET A 3 19.81 17.10 0.70
N LEU A 4 18.63 17.70 0.52
CA LEU A 4 17.79 17.44 -0.65
C LEU A 4 18.28 18.26 -1.84
N SER A 5 18.50 17.58 -2.98
CA SER A 5 18.71 18.20 -4.27
C SER A 5 17.39 18.21 -5.02
N LEU A 6 16.86 19.38 -5.30
CA LEU A 6 15.56 19.55 -5.97
C LEU A 6 15.76 20.09 -7.39
N PRO A 7 14.88 19.72 -8.34
CA PRO A 7 14.83 20.36 -9.63
C PRO A 7 14.54 21.87 -9.52
N HIS A 8 14.94 22.62 -10.55
CA HIS A 8 14.67 24.05 -10.61
C HIS A 8 13.15 24.33 -10.54
N GLY A 9 12.76 25.26 -9.67
CA GLY A 9 11.35 25.64 -9.48
C GLY A 9 10.61 24.82 -8.42
N PHE A 10 11.30 23.90 -7.73
CA PHE A 10 10.73 23.15 -6.60
C PHE A 10 11.35 23.62 -5.28
N GLU A 11 10.53 23.66 -4.25
CA GLU A 11 10.92 23.91 -2.87
C GLU A 11 10.40 22.78 -1.98
N ALA A 12 11.16 22.42 -0.93
CA ALA A 12 10.73 21.44 0.06
C ALA A 12 10.55 22.11 1.42
N THR A 13 9.39 21.91 2.01
CA THR A 13 9.10 22.30 3.39
C THR A 13 8.95 21.06 4.28
N LEU A 14 9.29 21.17 5.55
CA LEU A 14 9.09 20.11 6.52
C LEU A 14 7.70 20.26 7.13
N PHE A 15 6.74 19.47 6.66
CA PHE A 15 5.37 19.50 7.15
C PHE A 15 5.25 18.88 8.54
N ALA A 16 5.79 17.66 8.73
CA ALA A 16 5.79 16.94 10.00
C ALA A 16 7.03 16.04 10.12
N ALA A 17 7.46 15.77 11.35
CA ALA A 17 8.57 14.86 11.65
C ALA A 17 8.39 14.23 13.04
N GLU A 18 9.25 13.28 13.37
CA GLU A 18 9.36 12.78 14.75
C GLU A 18 9.70 13.92 15.73
N PRO A 19 9.12 13.93 16.92
CA PRO A 19 8.25 12.90 17.52
C PRO A 19 6.75 13.11 17.26
N ALA A 20 6.36 14.03 16.39
CA ALA A 20 4.96 14.31 16.12
C ALA A 20 4.27 13.15 15.38
N ILE A 21 5.00 12.49 14.50
CA ILE A 21 4.61 11.25 13.82
C ILE A 21 5.63 10.16 14.16
N ASN A 22 5.22 8.88 14.13
CA ASN A 22 6.08 7.73 14.39
C ASN A 22 5.82 6.62 13.40
N GLN A 23 6.86 6.06 12.80
CA GLN A 23 6.76 4.96 11.83
C GLN A 23 5.62 5.11 10.81
N PRO A 24 5.54 6.23 10.05
CA PRO A 24 4.48 6.42 9.07
C PRO A 24 4.62 5.39 7.94
N ILE A 25 3.54 4.67 7.63
CA ILE A 25 3.51 3.62 6.60
C ILE A 25 2.71 4.03 5.36
N ALA A 26 1.69 4.83 5.55
CA ALA A 26 0.85 5.34 4.49
C ALA A 26 0.29 6.72 4.85
N MET A 27 -0.08 7.49 3.84
CA MET A 27 -0.72 8.78 4.01
C MET A 27 -1.67 9.06 2.84
N THR A 28 -2.70 9.84 3.11
CA THR A 28 -3.64 10.38 2.14
C THR A 28 -4.08 11.77 2.54
N THR A 29 -4.74 12.49 1.65
CA THR A 29 -5.31 13.81 1.94
C THR A 29 -6.82 13.78 1.79
N ASP A 30 -7.51 14.51 2.66
CA ASP A 30 -8.95 14.69 2.55
C ASP A 30 -9.34 15.91 1.70
N ALA A 31 -10.64 16.10 1.49
CA ALA A 31 -11.18 17.22 0.72
C ALA A 31 -10.94 18.60 1.38
N ARG A 32 -10.54 18.64 2.64
CA ARG A 32 -10.15 19.86 3.36
C ARG A 32 -8.65 20.16 3.23
N GLY A 33 -7.88 19.28 2.53
CA GLY A 33 -6.43 19.40 2.37
C GLY A 33 -5.63 18.97 3.60
N ARG A 34 -6.23 18.29 4.56
CA ARG A 34 -5.55 17.79 5.75
C ARG A 34 -4.85 16.47 5.43
N LEU A 35 -3.70 16.24 6.06
CA LEU A 35 -2.93 15.02 5.89
C LEU A 35 -3.38 13.96 6.91
N TRP A 36 -3.83 12.83 6.40
CA TRP A 36 -4.11 11.63 7.19
C TRP A 36 -2.91 10.69 7.13
N VAL A 37 -2.46 10.22 8.28
CA VAL A 37 -1.25 9.41 8.42
C VAL A 37 -1.56 8.11 9.16
N ALA A 38 -1.19 6.99 8.56
CA ALA A 38 -1.16 5.68 9.23
C ALA A 38 0.21 5.49 9.88
N GLU A 39 0.24 5.29 11.19
CA GLU A 39 1.43 4.91 11.96
C GLU A 39 1.40 3.42 12.23
N CYS A 40 2.43 2.67 11.78
CA CYS A 40 2.57 1.24 12.01
C CYS A 40 3.56 0.95 13.15
N ASN A 41 3.15 1.26 14.37
CA ASN A 41 3.97 1.03 15.56
C ASN A 41 4.19 -0.45 15.87
N THR A 42 3.30 -1.32 15.36
CA THR A 42 3.42 -2.77 15.52
C THR A 42 4.50 -3.38 14.64
N TYR A 43 4.97 -2.69 13.61
CA TYR A 43 6.03 -3.18 12.73
C TYR A 43 7.32 -3.40 13.51
N SER A 44 7.81 -4.63 13.56
CA SER A 44 8.90 -5.06 14.42
C SER A 44 10.06 -5.70 13.64
N ASP A 45 11.02 -6.27 14.33
CA ASP A 45 12.17 -6.96 13.78
C ASP A 45 11.82 -8.27 13.06
N ARG A 46 12.75 -8.77 12.24
CA ARG A 46 12.51 -9.94 11.37
C ARG A 46 12.05 -11.20 12.10
N GLY A 47 12.37 -11.37 13.37
CA GLY A 47 11.97 -12.56 14.13
C GLY A 47 10.53 -12.55 14.60
N GLU A 48 9.97 -11.37 14.77
CA GLU A 48 8.63 -11.16 15.34
C GLU A 48 7.61 -10.73 14.30
N ASN A 49 8.05 -10.10 13.20
CA ASN A 49 7.26 -9.45 12.16
C ASN A 49 6.43 -8.27 12.69
N PHE A 50 5.43 -8.50 13.55
CA PHE A 50 4.61 -7.47 14.18
C PHE A 50 4.52 -7.74 15.69
N ASN A 51 4.83 -6.71 16.48
CA ASN A 51 4.59 -6.72 17.92
C ASN A 51 3.15 -6.28 18.20
N THR A 52 2.26 -7.24 18.36
CA THR A 52 0.83 -6.98 18.58
C THR A 52 0.48 -6.54 20.01
N ASP A 53 1.45 -6.41 20.90
CA ASP A 53 1.26 -5.74 22.19
C ASP A 53 1.15 -4.21 22.03
N LEU A 54 1.69 -3.68 20.94
CA LEU A 54 1.57 -2.27 20.55
C LEU A 54 0.30 -2.04 19.71
N ASN A 55 -0.10 -0.78 19.56
CA ASN A 55 -1.18 -0.35 18.69
C ASN A 55 -0.65 0.57 17.60
N ASP A 56 -1.20 0.39 16.41
CA ASP A 56 -1.07 1.31 15.28
C ASP A 56 -2.13 2.42 15.39
N ARG A 57 -1.87 3.56 14.73
CA ARG A 57 -2.74 4.72 14.85
C ARG A 57 -3.02 5.37 13.50
N ILE A 58 -4.16 6.03 13.44
CA ILE A 58 -4.54 6.93 12.35
C ILE A 58 -4.57 8.35 12.90
N LEU A 59 -3.76 9.23 12.31
CA LEU A 59 -3.63 10.62 12.69
C LEU A 59 -4.17 11.54 11.62
N ILE A 60 -4.68 12.70 12.03
CA ILE A 60 -5.00 13.83 11.16
C ILE A 60 -4.06 14.97 11.53
N LEU A 61 -3.32 15.47 10.55
CA LEU A 61 -2.45 16.65 10.68
C LEU A 61 -3.02 17.79 9.85
N GLU A 62 -3.17 18.94 10.47
CA GLU A 62 -3.77 20.12 9.85
C GLU A 62 -2.83 21.32 10.01
N ASP A 63 -2.62 22.03 8.92
CA ASP A 63 -1.96 23.35 8.87
C ASP A 63 -3.07 24.40 8.84
N THR A 64 -3.42 24.96 10.01
CA THR A 64 -4.56 25.87 10.15
C THR A 64 -4.21 27.31 9.77
N ASN A 65 -2.93 27.64 9.67
CA ASN A 65 -2.42 28.96 9.38
C ASN A 65 -1.80 29.12 7.97
N ALA A 66 -1.73 28.01 7.22
CA ALA A 66 -1.20 27.91 5.86
C ALA A 66 0.29 28.32 5.74
N ASP A 67 1.11 27.96 6.74
CA ASP A 67 2.56 28.21 6.71
C ASP A 67 3.39 27.03 6.18
N GLY A 68 2.73 25.91 5.82
CA GLY A 68 3.36 24.71 5.29
C GLY A 68 3.85 23.73 6.36
N THR A 69 3.48 23.96 7.63
CA THR A 69 3.78 23.08 8.76
C THR A 69 2.50 22.79 9.53
N PHE A 70 2.25 21.57 9.94
CA PHE A 70 1.08 21.26 10.74
C PHE A 70 1.16 21.95 12.11
N ASP A 71 0.03 22.46 12.59
CA ASP A 71 -0.10 23.05 13.93
C ASP A 71 -1.20 22.39 14.77
N LYS A 72 -2.05 21.56 14.15
CA LYS A 72 -3.06 20.76 14.83
C LYS A 72 -2.91 19.27 14.50
N LYS A 73 -2.94 18.43 15.55
CA LYS A 73 -2.89 16.97 15.46
C LYS A 73 -4.09 16.36 16.16
N THR A 74 -4.81 15.49 15.47
CA THR A 74 -5.90 14.70 16.01
C THR A 74 -5.56 13.23 15.88
N ILE A 75 -5.79 12.42 16.92
CA ILE A 75 -5.77 10.96 16.83
C ILE A 75 -7.19 10.55 16.48
N PHE A 76 -7.39 10.06 15.25
CA PHE A 76 -8.69 9.58 14.81
C PHE A 76 -9.00 8.20 15.40
N TRP A 77 -8.02 7.29 15.35
CA TRP A 77 -8.18 5.94 15.86
C TRP A 77 -6.82 5.35 16.25
N ASP A 78 -6.74 4.58 17.35
CA ASP A 78 -5.46 4.11 17.94
C ASP A 78 -5.47 2.63 18.36
N GLN A 79 -6.36 1.83 17.76
CA GLN A 79 -6.51 0.41 18.11
C GLN A 79 -6.18 -0.54 16.95
N ALA A 80 -5.56 -0.03 15.88
CA ALA A 80 -5.16 -0.86 14.76
C ALA A 80 -4.02 -1.82 15.12
N LYS A 81 -3.94 -2.92 14.39
CA LYS A 81 -2.83 -3.87 14.41
C LYS A 81 -2.43 -4.17 12.98
N LYS A 82 -1.12 -4.24 12.68
CA LYS A 82 -0.61 -4.54 11.34
C LYS A 82 -1.19 -3.61 10.27
N LEU A 83 -1.32 -2.33 10.61
CA LEU A 83 -1.83 -1.30 9.70
C LEU A 83 -0.85 -1.06 8.57
N THR A 84 -1.30 -1.18 7.33
CA THR A 84 -0.42 -1.02 6.15
C THR A 84 -0.90 0.06 5.18
N SER A 85 -2.14 0.47 5.25
CA SER A 85 -2.66 1.56 4.41
C SER A 85 -3.94 2.15 4.95
N ILE A 86 -4.19 3.40 4.54
CA ILE A 86 -5.44 4.12 4.77
C ILE A 86 -5.88 4.86 3.50
N GLU A 87 -7.17 5.09 3.38
CA GLU A 87 -7.77 6.02 2.41
C GLU A 87 -9.03 6.64 3.03
N VAL A 88 -9.35 7.88 2.67
CA VAL A 88 -10.55 8.57 3.17
C VAL A 88 -11.57 8.74 2.06
N GLY A 89 -12.84 8.60 2.40
CA GLY A 89 -13.93 8.78 1.44
C GLY A 89 -15.18 8.00 1.82
N PHE A 90 -16.27 8.29 1.13
CA PHE A 90 -17.57 7.64 1.32
C PHE A 90 -18.06 7.64 2.77
N GLY A 91 -17.81 8.74 3.50
CA GLY A 91 -18.30 8.92 4.86
C GLY A 91 -17.47 8.24 5.94
N GLY A 92 -16.17 8.02 5.72
CA GLY A 92 -15.28 7.46 6.72
C GLY A 92 -13.88 7.14 6.23
N VAL A 93 -13.21 6.27 6.96
CA VAL A 93 -11.82 5.86 6.74
C VAL A 93 -11.76 4.38 6.40
N TRP A 94 -11.10 4.08 5.31
CA TRP A 94 -10.82 2.74 4.81
C TRP A 94 -9.39 2.37 5.17
N LEU A 95 -9.17 1.16 5.66
CA LEU A 95 -7.84 0.72 6.08
C LEU A 95 -7.58 -0.75 5.78
N THR A 96 -6.35 -1.07 5.43
CA THR A 96 -5.85 -2.44 5.44
C THR A 96 -5.03 -2.66 6.71
N ALA A 97 -5.47 -3.62 7.50
CA ALA A 97 -4.84 -4.07 8.73
C ALA A 97 -4.98 -5.59 8.76
N ALA A 98 -3.95 -6.30 8.29
CA ALA A 98 -4.04 -7.74 8.08
C ALA A 98 -4.57 -8.48 9.34
N PRO A 99 -5.55 -9.38 9.17
CA PRO A 99 -6.02 -9.99 7.92
C PRO A 99 -7.13 -9.24 7.17
N ASN A 100 -7.47 -8.00 7.52
CA ASN A 100 -8.71 -7.36 7.10
C ASN A 100 -8.53 -6.13 6.19
N LEU A 101 -9.54 -5.90 5.34
CA LEU A 101 -9.96 -4.59 4.88
C LEU A 101 -11.11 -4.13 5.77
N MET A 102 -11.00 -2.95 6.37
CA MET A 102 -11.99 -2.40 7.28
C MET A 102 -12.43 -1.00 6.87
N PHE A 103 -13.61 -0.62 7.32
CA PHE A 103 -14.17 0.71 7.21
C PHE A 103 -14.56 1.25 8.58
N ILE A 104 -14.11 2.45 8.91
CA ILE A 104 -14.48 3.18 10.13
C ILE A 104 -15.37 4.35 9.72
N PRO A 105 -16.68 4.34 10.05
CA PRO A 105 -17.58 5.43 9.69
C PRO A 105 -17.25 6.72 10.47
N ASP A 106 -17.32 7.83 9.76
CA ASP A 106 -17.32 9.22 10.27
C ASP A 106 -18.20 10.04 9.31
N THR A 107 -19.50 9.83 9.41
CA THR A 107 -20.49 10.36 8.47
C THR A 107 -20.76 11.84 8.64
N ASN A 108 -20.58 12.33 9.84
CA ASN A 108 -20.74 13.76 10.18
C ASN A 108 -19.42 14.56 10.00
N GLN A 109 -18.29 13.87 9.75
CA GLN A 109 -16.97 14.44 9.52
C GLN A 109 -16.47 15.31 10.69
N ASP A 110 -16.70 14.85 11.92
CA ASP A 110 -16.24 15.54 13.13
C ASP A 110 -14.88 15.01 13.65
N ASP A 111 -14.25 14.10 12.88
CA ASP A 111 -12.96 13.47 13.20
C ASP A 111 -13.04 12.48 14.38
N ILE A 112 -14.23 12.00 14.68
CA ILE A 112 -14.50 10.98 15.70
C ILE A 112 -15.23 9.81 15.05
N PRO A 113 -14.75 8.56 15.20
CA PRO A 113 -15.46 7.40 14.68
C PRO A 113 -16.90 7.30 15.16
N ASP A 114 -17.86 7.13 14.24
CA ASP A 114 -19.29 6.95 14.56
C ASP A 114 -19.61 5.56 15.17
N GLY A 115 -18.62 4.66 15.23
CA GLY A 115 -18.78 3.32 15.76
C GLY A 115 -17.54 2.45 15.59
N GLU A 116 -17.70 1.15 15.86
CA GLU A 116 -16.63 0.17 15.70
C GLU A 116 -16.27 -0.06 14.21
N PRO A 117 -15.00 -0.40 13.91
CA PRO A 117 -14.61 -0.75 12.55
C PRO A 117 -15.44 -1.90 11.97
N ILE A 118 -15.88 -1.74 10.75
CA ILE A 118 -16.63 -2.74 10.00
C ILE A 118 -15.66 -3.54 9.14
N VAL A 119 -15.56 -4.85 9.34
CA VAL A 119 -14.75 -5.73 8.50
C VAL A 119 -15.50 -5.97 7.18
N LEU A 120 -14.86 -5.65 6.06
CA LEU A 120 -15.43 -5.78 4.71
C LEU A 120 -14.83 -6.96 3.95
N LEU A 121 -13.53 -7.20 4.09
CA LEU A 121 -12.84 -8.38 3.59
C LEU A 121 -11.97 -8.98 4.69
N ASP A 122 -11.77 -10.28 4.61
CA ASP A 122 -10.91 -11.06 5.50
C ASP A 122 -9.99 -11.99 4.68
N GLY A 123 -8.94 -12.51 5.30
CA GLY A 123 -8.03 -13.50 4.72
C GLY A 123 -6.78 -12.95 4.06
N PHE A 124 -6.42 -11.68 4.27
CA PHE A 124 -5.11 -11.16 3.93
C PHE A 124 -4.05 -11.72 4.89
N GLU A 125 -3.11 -12.50 4.37
CA GLU A 125 -2.00 -13.06 5.14
C GLU A 125 -1.09 -11.94 5.68
N GLY A 126 -0.78 -11.97 6.97
CA GLY A 126 0.04 -10.97 7.64
C GLY A 126 0.85 -11.51 8.81
N ASP A 127 0.93 -12.86 8.97
CA ASP A 127 1.67 -13.49 10.06
C ASP A 127 3.04 -14.03 9.62
N VAL A 128 3.15 -14.49 8.37
CA VAL A 128 4.39 -15.10 7.87
C VAL A 128 5.45 -14.07 7.48
N ILE A 129 5.06 -12.84 7.24
CA ILE A 129 5.96 -11.76 6.80
C ILE A 129 5.44 -10.38 7.24
N ARG A 130 6.34 -9.44 7.57
CA ARG A 130 5.99 -8.09 8.05
C ARG A 130 5.79 -7.04 6.95
N HIS A 131 6.41 -7.22 5.81
CA HIS A 131 6.25 -6.37 4.63
C HIS A 131 5.97 -7.26 3.42
N ASN A 132 5.64 -6.67 2.30
CA ASN A 132 5.26 -7.45 1.12
C ASN A 132 3.90 -8.16 1.27
N ILE A 133 3.03 -7.59 2.08
CA ILE A 133 1.64 -8.03 2.32
C ILE A 133 0.67 -7.05 1.66
N VAL A 134 -0.61 -7.12 2.01
CA VAL A 134 -1.62 -6.15 1.56
C VAL A 134 -1.22 -4.72 1.94
N ASN A 135 -1.34 -3.77 0.99
CA ASN A 135 -0.99 -2.37 1.20
C ASN A 135 -1.63 -1.44 0.17
N GLY A 136 -1.42 -0.15 0.36
CA GLY A 136 -1.56 0.88 -0.66
C GLY A 136 -2.96 1.07 -1.22
N LEU A 137 -3.92 1.41 -0.37
CA LEU A 137 -5.24 1.82 -0.81
C LEU A 137 -5.18 3.09 -1.66
N ARG A 138 -6.03 3.17 -2.68
CA ARG A 138 -6.23 4.32 -3.55
C ARG A 138 -7.60 4.29 -4.20
N TRP A 139 -8.32 5.43 -4.19
CA TRP A 139 -9.53 5.57 -4.99
C TRP A 139 -9.20 5.65 -6.47
N GLY A 140 -9.87 4.82 -7.26
CA GLY A 140 -9.83 4.93 -8.71
C GLY A 140 -10.83 5.96 -9.24
N PRO A 141 -10.64 6.45 -10.47
CA PRO A 141 -11.57 7.38 -11.12
C PRO A 141 -12.95 6.80 -11.37
N ASP A 142 -13.09 5.47 -11.28
CA ASP A 142 -14.33 4.69 -11.40
C ASP A 142 -15.08 4.53 -10.06
N GLY A 143 -14.56 5.07 -8.96
CA GLY A 143 -15.16 4.98 -7.64
C GLY A 143 -14.89 3.67 -6.88
N TRP A 144 -14.05 2.79 -7.43
CA TRP A 144 -13.57 1.61 -6.73
C TRP A 144 -12.39 1.94 -5.82
N LEU A 145 -12.27 1.22 -4.73
CA LEU A 145 -11.09 1.24 -3.87
C LEU A 145 -10.11 0.18 -4.34
N TYR A 146 -8.93 0.62 -4.77
CA TYR A 146 -7.85 -0.26 -5.21
C TYR A 146 -6.85 -0.50 -4.09
N GLY A 147 -6.21 -1.67 -4.14
CA GLY A 147 -5.12 -2.02 -3.24
C GLY A 147 -4.12 -2.95 -3.92
N ARG A 148 -3.04 -3.23 -3.23
CA ARG A 148 -1.93 -4.06 -3.71
C ARG A 148 -1.63 -5.18 -2.73
N HIS A 149 -0.95 -6.21 -3.25
CA HIS A 149 -0.48 -7.34 -2.46
C HIS A 149 0.88 -7.82 -2.99
N GLY A 150 1.81 -8.09 -2.11
CA GLY A 150 3.15 -8.53 -2.47
C GLY A 150 3.26 -10.04 -2.71
N ILE A 151 4.49 -10.49 -3.04
CA ILE A 151 4.77 -11.86 -3.49
C ILE A 151 5.05 -12.84 -2.35
N GLN A 152 5.50 -12.34 -1.18
CA GLN A 152 5.97 -13.21 -0.09
C GLN A 152 4.86 -13.84 0.74
N ALA A 153 3.65 -13.30 0.67
CA ALA A 153 2.48 -13.85 1.32
C ALA A 153 1.48 -14.36 0.27
N THR A 154 0.77 -15.42 0.58
CA THR A 154 -0.37 -15.90 -0.20
C THR A 154 -1.62 -15.77 0.65
N SER A 155 -2.58 -15.02 0.16
CA SER A 155 -3.84 -14.73 0.82
C SER A 155 -5.00 -15.47 0.15
N PHE A 156 -6.04 -15.74 0.92
CA PHE A 156 -7.31 -16.28 0.45
C PHE A 156 -8.40 -15.33 0.91
N VAL A 157 -8.72 -14.35 0.05
CA VAL A 157 -9.52 -13.18 0.42
C VAL A 157 -10.98 -13.36 0.06
N GLY A 158 -11.86 -13.07 1.01
CA GLY A 158 -13.30 -13.15 0.84
C GLY A 158 -14.06 -12.25 1.81
N ALA A 159 -15.37 -12.32 1.77
CA ALA A 159 -16.23 -11.68 2.76
C ALA A 159 -16.00 -12.32 4.15
N PRO A 160 -16.21 -11.59 5.25
CA PRO A 160 -16.09 -12.15 6.59
C PRO A 160 -16.94 -13.41 6.77
N GLY A 161 -16.29 -14.50 7.22
CA GLY A 161 -16.97 -15.79 7.40
C GLY A 161 -17.15 -16.62 6.13
N ALA A 162 -16.57 -16.19 4.99
CA ALA A 162 -16.55 -16.98 3.77
C ALA A 162 -15.79 -18.30 3.97
N THR A 163 -16.23 -19.33 3.28
CA THR A 163 -15.52 -20.63 3.23
C THR A 163 -14.36 -20.53 2.24
N ASP A 164 -13.35 -21.42 2.35
CA ASP A 164 -12.19 -21.44 1.46
C ASP A 164 -12.57 -21.46 -0.03
N SER A 165 -13.66 -22.14 -0.38
CA SER A 165 -14.16 -22.21 -1.76
C SER A 165 -14.78 -20.89 -2.27
N GLN A 166 -15.09 -19.98 -1.38
CA GLN A 166 -15.64 -18.65 -1.70
C GLN A 166 -14.56 -17.57 -1.69
N CYS A 167 -13.37 -17.90 -1.20
CA CYS A 167 -12.25 -17.00 -1.17
C CYS A 167 -11.48 -16.99 -2.49
N THR A 168 -10.97 -15.84 -2.84
CA THR A 168 -10.09 -15.64 -4.02
C THR A 168 -8.64 -15.79 -3.61
N PRO A 169 -7.90 -16.76 -4.16
CA PRO A 169 -6.47 -16.88 -3.90
C PRO A 169 -5.70 -15.72 -4.54
N MET A 170 -4.82 -15.08 -3.77
CA MET A 170 -4.05 -13.93 -4.22
C MET A 170 -2.61 -13.99 -3.74
N ASN A 171 -1.69 -13.75 -4.67
CA ASN A 171 -0.27 -13.57 -4.39
C ASN A 171 0.33 -12.65 -5.45
N CYS A 172 0.85 -11.51 -5.04
CA CYS A 172 1.35 -10.44 -5.89
C CYS A 172 0.34 -9.99 -6.95
N ALA A 173 -0.49 -9.04 -6.57
CA ALA A 173 -1.59 -8.60 -7.41
C ALA A 173 -1.99 -7.15 -7.09
N ILE A 174 -2.65 -6.51 -8.04
CA ILE A 174 -3.52 -5.36 -7.82
C ILE A 174 -4.94 -5.89 -7.73
N TRP A 175 -5.65 -5.47 -6.71
CA TRP A 175 -7.03 -5.82 -6.46
C TRP A 175 -7.89 -4.56 -6.29
N ARG A 176 -9.19 -4.70 -6.37
CA ARG A 176 -10.13 -3.63 -6.10
C ARG A 176 -11.37 -4.12 -5.35
N PHE A 177 -12.00 -3.19 -4.65
CA PHE A 177 -13.21 -3.41 -3.87
C PHE A 177 -14.23 -2.32 -4.19
N HIS A 178 -15.47 -2.69 -4.45
CA HIS A 178 -16.56 -1.76 -4.71
C HIS A 178 -17.32 -1.43 -3.42
N PRO A 179 -17.33 -0.15 -2.95
CA PRO A 179 -17.92 0.17 -1.66
C PRO A 179 -19.44 0.00 -1.58
N GLY A 180 -20.14 0.02 -2.71
CA GLY A 180 -21.60 -0.01 -2.74
C GLY A 180 -22.20 -1.43 -2.72
N ASP A 181 -21.60 -2.39 -3.42
CA ASP A 181 -22.09 -3.77 -3.52
C ASP A 181 -21.15 -4.81 -2.91
N HIS A 182 -20.00 -4.37 -2.38
CA HIS A 182 -18.97 -5.17 -1.74
C HIS A 182 -18.31 -6.20 -2.67
N THR A 183 -18.32 -5.96 -3.97
CA THR A 183 -17.63 -6.80 -4.95
C THR A 183 -16.12 -6.67 -4.78
N PHE A 184 -15.42 -7.80 -4.71
CA PHE A 184 -13.95 -7.89 -4.67
C PHE A 184 -13.44 -8.55 -5.94
N GLU A 185 -12.43 -7.95 -6.58
CA GLU A 185 -11.84 -8.45 -7.81
C GLU A 185 -10.32 -8.29 -7.83
N ILE A 186 -9.64 -9.24 -8.49
CA ILE A 186 -8.24 -9.06 -8.85
C ILE A 186 -8.18 -8.37 -10.22
N VAL A 187 -7.51 -7.21 -10.27
CA VAL A 187 -7.37 -6.40 -11.48
C VAL A 187 -6.23 -6.91 -12.35
N ALA A 188 -5.07 -7.19 -11.74
CA ALA A 188 -3.89 -7.68 -12.46
C ALA A 188 -3.01 -8.50 -11.52
N HIS A 189 -2.19 -9.40 -12.09
CA HIS A 189 -1.31 -10.28 -11.33
C HIS A 189 0.15 -10.03 -11.68
N GLY A 190 1.03 -10.18 -10.70
CA GLY A 190 2.48 -10.15 -10.90
C GLY A 190 3.17 -8.98 -10.26
N GLY A 191 4.44 -8.80 -10.60
CA GLY A 191 5.36 -7.94 -9.87
C GLY A 191 6.05 -8.70 -8.73
N THR A 192 6.50 -7.98 -7.72
CA THR A 192 7.20 -8.56 -6.55
C THR A 192 6.78 -7.88 -5.25
N ASN A 193 7.03 -6.59 -5.15
CA ASN A 193 6.75 -5.80 -3.97
C ASN A 193 6.19 -4.42 -4.39
N PRO A 194 4.91 -4.37 -4.78
CA PRO A 194 4.29 -3.13 -5.22
C PRO A 194 4.00 -2.22 -4.02
N TRP A 195 4.53 -0.98 -4.05
CA TRP A 195 4.32 0.02 -3.00
C TRP A 195 3.82 1.36 -3.49
N GLY A 196 3.92 1.67 -4.76
CA GLY A 196 3.37 2.86 -5.39
C GLY A 196 2.34 2.51 -6.44
N PHE A 197 1.25 3.26 -6.49
CA PHE A 197 0.16 3.05 -7.43
C PHE A 197 -0.62 4.35 -7.59
N ASP A 198 -0.87 4.74 -8.82
CA ASP A 198 -1.72 5.89 -9.12
C ASP A 198 -2.30 5.79 -10.53
N PHE A 199 -3.18 6.73 -10.84
CA PHE A 199 -3.82 6.87 -12.14
C PHE A 199 -3.33 8.15 -12.81
N ASP A 200 -3.21 8.12 -14.13
CA ASP A 200 -3.01 9.34 -14.90
C ASP A 200 -4.34 10.07 -15.19
N GLU A 201 -4.26 11.17 -15.93
CA GLU A 201 -5.40 11.99 -16.31
C GLU A 201 -6.40 11.30 -17.25
N HIS A 202 -6.02 10.17 -17.83
CA HIS A 202 -6.86 9.34 -18.71
C HIS A 202 -7.46 8.15 -17.97
N GLY A 203 -7.12 7.96 -16.69
CA GLY A 203 -7.52 6.81 -15.88
C GLY A 203 -6.69 5.55 -16.13
N GLU A 204 -5.53 5.67 -16.78
CA GLU A 204 -4.58 4.58 -16.93
C GLU A 204 -3.83 4.34 -15.61
N MET A 205 -3.67 3.08 -15.25
CA MET A 205 -3.07 2.66 -13.98
C MET A 205 -1.56 2.48 -14.10
N PHE A 206 -0.80 3.03 -13.18
CA PHE A 206 0.63 2.81 -13.07
C PHE A 206 1.01 2.30 -11.69
N MET A 207 1.91 1.33 -11.65
CA MET A 207 2.42 0.72 -10.44
C MET A 207 3.94 0.81 -10.41
N ILE A 208 4.49 1.26 -9.30
CA ILE A 208 5.91 1.08 -9.02
C ILE A 208 6.11 -0.17 -8.17
N ASN A 209 7.22 -0.84 -8.43
CA ASN A 209 7.55 -2.10 -7.81
C ASN A 209 8.99 -2.06 -7.29
N THR A 210 9.24 -2.75 -6.20
CA THR A 210 10.58 -2.88 -5.61
C THR A 210 11.13 -4.26 -5.90
N VAL A 211 12.42 -4.31 -6.08
CA VAL A 211 13.30 -5.46 -6.30
C VAL A 211 13.50 -5.77 -7.77
N ILE A 212 12.48 -6.09 -8.55
CA ILE A 212 12.61 -6.31 -9.99
C ILE A 212 11.66 -5.39 -10.74
N GLY A 213 12.12 -4.88 -11.88
CA GLY A 213 11.37 -3.91 -12.65
C GLY A 213 11.04 -2.67 -11.81
N HIS A 214 10.73 -1.58 -12.41
CA HIS A 214 10.45 -0.37 -11.65
C HIS A 214 9.04 0.14 -11.88
N LEU A 215 8.68 0.46 -13.09
CA LEU A 215 7.39 1.02 -13.47
C LEU A 215 6.62 0.07 -14.39
N PHE A 216 5.38 -0.18 -14.07
CA PHE A 216 4.47 -0.98 -14.86
C PHE A 216 3.22 -0.17 -15.20
N HIS A 217 2.86 -0.13 -16.47
CA HIS A 217 1.54 0.27 -16.92
C HIS A 217 0.61 -0.93 -16.75
N ILE A 218 -0.43 -0.77 -15.97
CA ILE A 218 -1.30 -1.87 -15.57
C ILE A 218 -2.52 -1.96 -16.48
N VAL A 219 -2.62 -3.08 -17.16
CA VAL A 219 -3.77 -3.44 -17.98
C VAL A 219 -4.64 -4.44 -17.21
N PRO A 220 -5.94 -4.22 -17.06
CA PRO A 220 -6.83 -5.17 -16.37
C PRO A 220 -6.71 -6.58 -16.97
N ASN A 221 -6.73 -7.58 -16.10
CA ASN A 221 -6.53 -9.00 -16.39
C ASN A 221 -5.14 -9.40 -16.90
N ALA A 222 -4.19 -8.46 -16.97
CA ALA A 222 -2.83 -8.77 -17.38
C ALA A 222 -2.07 -9.61 -16.35
N ARG A 223 -0.98 -10.22 -16.82
CA ARG A 223 -0.02 -10.99 -16.02
C ARG A 223 1.37 -10.41 -16.25
N TYR A 224 1.99 -9.98 -15.16
CA TYR A 224 3.30 -9.32 -15.18
C TYR A 224 4.39 -10.28 -14.70
N GLN A 225 5.61 -10.01 -15.11
CA GLN A 225 6.78 -10.72 -14.61
C GLN A 225 6.83 -10.66 -13.08
N ARG A 226 7.31 -11.75 -12.49
CA ARG A 226 7.51 -11.89 -11.05
C ARG A 226 8.90 -12.42 -10.76
N MET A 227 9.40 -12.12 -9.57
CA MET A 227 10.73 -12.55 -9.16
C MET A 227 10.84 -14.07 -9.00
N TYR A 228 9.77 -14.72 -8.52
CA TYR A 228 9.67 -16.16 -8.34
C TYR A 228 8.22 -16.62 -8.25
N GLY A 229 8.02 -17.94 -8.17
CA GLY A 229 6.70 -18.55 -8.07
C GLY A 229 5.92 -18.52 -9.38
N ALA A 230 4.67 -18.94 -9.32
CA ALA A 230 3.76 -19.04 -10.46
C ALA A 230 2.47 -18.23 -10.20
N HIS A 231 1.82 -17.83 -11.27
CA HIS A 231 0.46 -17.29 -11.18
C HIS A 231 -0.56 -18.40 -10.92
N PHE A 232 -1.68 -18.04 -10.29
CA PHE A 232 -2.76 -19.00 -10.02
C PHE A 232 -3.47 -19.49 -11.29
N ASN A 233 -3.44 -18.71 -12.35
CA ASN A 233 -4.01 -19.10 -13.63
C ASN A 233 -2.96 -19.85 -14.47
N PRO A 234 -3.17 -21.15 -14.79
CA PRO A 234 -2.22 -21.94 -15.58
C PRO A 234 -2.25 -21.60 -17.07
N HIS A 235 -3.28 -20.91 -17.57
CA HIS A 235 -3.46 -20.60 -18.97
C HIS A 235 -2.94 -19.19 -19.29
N LEU A 236 -1.63 -19.00 -19.08
CA LEU A 236 -0.98 -17.73 -19.37
C LEU A 236 -0.31 -17.77 -20.73
N TYR A 237 -0.46 -16.64 -21.45
CA TYR A 237 0.40 -16.33 -22.58
C TYR A 237 1.74 -15.76 -22.10
N GLN A 238 2.35 -14.93 -22.90
CA GLN A 238 3.58 -14.24 -22.50
C GLN A 238 3.28 -13.26 -21.34
N LEU A 239 4.15 -13.24 -20.35
CA LEU A 239 4.08 -12.25 -19.30
C LEU A 239 4.49 -10.88 -19.81
N ILE A 240 3.81 -9.84 -19.34
CA ILE A 240 4.15 -8.45 -19.63
C ILE A 240 5.36 -8.07 -18.79
N ASP A 241 6.35 -7.48 -19.42
CA ASP A 241 7.54 -6.93 -18.79
C ASP A 241 7.25 -5.53 -18.24
N GLN A 242 8.21 -4.96 -17.53
CA GLN A 242 8.14 -3.57 -17.06
C GLN A 242 8.03 -2.59 -18.22
N THR A 243 7.36 -1.46 -17.96
CA THR A 243 7.24 -0.37 -18.93
C THR A 243 8.50 0.50 -18.92
N ALA A 244 9.07 0.73 -17.73
CA ALA A 244 10.32 1.45 -17.55
C ALA A 244 11.06 0.97 -16.32
N ASP A 245 12.38 1.13 -16.33
CA ASP A 245 13.26 0.84 -15.19
C ASP A 245 13.97 2.10 -14.73
N HIS A 246 14.47 2.08 -13.49
CA HIS A 246 15.27 3.18 -12.97
C HIS A 246 16.74 3.00 -13.37
N PHE A 247 17.43 4.11 -13.50
CA PHE A 247 18.84 4.15 -13.81
C PHE A 247 19.67 3.97 -12.52
N HIS A 248 20.57 2.99 -12.52
CA HIS A 248 21.54 2.76 -11.45
C HIS A 248 22.89 3.37 -11.80
N TRP A 249 23.15 4.58 -11.38
CA TRP A 249 24.41 5.30 -11.65
C TRP A 249 25.61 4.83 -10.83
N ASP A 250 25.39 4.05 -9.78
CA ASP A 250 26.43 3.51 -8.90
C ASP A 250 26.91 2.11 -9.33
N VAL A 251 26.18 1.42 -10.20
CA VAL A 251 26.49 0.06 -10.68
C VAL A 251 26.60 -0.04 -12.21
N GLY A 252 26.55 1.07 -12.93
CA GLY A 252 26.63 1.11 -14.39
C GLY A 252 25.29 0.84 -15.08
N GLU A 253 25.32 0.42 -16.35
CA GLU A 253 24.14 0.20 -17.18
C GLU A 253 23.45 -1.15 -16.94
N GLU A 254 23.92 -1.96 -15.98
CA GLU A 254 23.38 -3.28 -15.73
C GLU A 254 22.14 -3.23 -14.84
N HIS A 255 21.15 -4.05 -15.19
CA HIS A 255 19.98 -4.27 -14.36
C HIS A 255 20.39 -4.76 -12.96
N TRP A 256 19.84 -4.17 -11.89
CA TRP A 256 20.25 -4.50 -10.51
C TRP A 256 20.21 -6.00 -10.17
N ALA A 257 19.31 -6.77 -10.79
CA ALA A 257 19.24 -8.23 -10.62
C ALA A 257 20.52 -8.92 -11.10
N VAL A 258 21.20 -8.41 -12.13
CA VAL A 258 22.48 -8.92 -12.61
C VAL A 258 23.56 -8.61 -11.60
N GLY A 259 23.64 -7.36 -11.12
CA GLY A 259 24.60 -6.95 -10.10
C GLY A 259 24.44 -7.68 -8.77
N ARG A 260 23.18 -7.93 -8.34
CA ARG A 260 22.91 -8.74 -7.13
C ARG A 260 23.32 -10.20 -7.30
N ASN A 261 23.03 -10.81 -8.43
CA ASN A 261 23.43 -12.18 -8.71
C ASN A 261 24.95 -12.33 -8.75
N GLN A 262 25.67 -11.35 -9.29
CA GLN A 262 27.13 -11.30 -9.24
C GLN A 262 27.65 -11.22 -7.81
N LYS A 263 27.15 -10.27 -6.99
CA LYS A 263 27.53 -10.16 -5.57
C LYS A 263 27.27 -11.44 -4.79
N MET A 264 26.14 -12.12 -5.04
CA MET A 264 25.84 -13.41 -4.39
C MET A 264 26.77 -14.53 -4.87
N SER A 265 27.20 -14.53 -6.13
CA SER A 265 28.16 -15.50 -6.66
C SER A 265 29.57 -15.28 -6.15
N ASP A 266 29.92 -14.04 -5.87
CA ASP A 266 31.26 -13.61 -5.40
C ASP A 266 31.39 -13.68 -3.86
N GLY A 267 30.32 -14.05 -3.15
CA GLY A 267 30.32 -14.19 -1.69
C GLY A 267 30.48 -12.87 -0.92
N THR A 268 30.20 -11.74 -1.57
CA THR A 268 30.16 -10.42 -0.93
C THR A 268 28.71 -10.06 -0.64
N ASP A 269 28.30 -10.14 0.64
CA ASP A 269 27.01 -9.63 1.13
C ASP A 269 27.00 -8.10 1.21
#